data_07e3a1c46bc25a775a89dde1a5abf8bf
#
_entry.id   07e3a1c46bc25a775a89dde1a5abf8bf
#
_cell.length_a   1.000
_cell.length_b   1.000
_cell.length_c   1.000
_cell.angle_alpha   90.00
_cell.angle_beta   90.00
_cell.angle_gamma   90.00
#
_symmetry.space_group_name_H-M   'P 1'
#
loop_
_entity.id
_entity.type
_entity.pdbx_description
1 polymer ?
#
loop_
_entity_poly.entity_id
_entity_poly.type
_entity_poly.pdbx_seq_one_letter_code
_entity_poly.pdbx_strand_id
1 'polypeptide(L)'
;VLTYGDLVTDLKAYAADKRWRKEVGGIVVNGVPIATDDRSKQMIMGARLAAEADPNFTTPWVANDNSVHTLSAAEVIAISNAVLAHVAGCFATYATVAPQIESGAIAGAAQIDAAFG
;
A
#
# COMPACT_ATOMS: atom_id res chain seq x y z
N VAL A 1 9.56 21.06 -27.91
CA VAL A 1 8.91 21.97 -26.97
C VAL A 1 7.92 21.18 -26.12
N LEU A 2 8.06 21.28 -24.80
CA LEU A 2 7.14 20.63 -23.85
C LEU A 2 5.81 21.42 -23.83
N THR A 3 4.71 20.68 -23.88
CA THR A 3 3.37 21.23 -23.78
C THR A 3 2.79 21.00 -22.39
N TYR A 4 1.66 21.65 -22.10
CA TYR A 4 0.90 21.36 -20.88
C TYR A 4 0.48 19.90 -20.82
N GLY A 5 0.09 19.30 -21.97
CA GLY A 5 -0.25 17.88 -22.05
C GLY A 5 0.93 16.97 -21.70
N ASP A 6 2.15 17.32 -22.10
CA ASP A 6 3.36 16.60 -21.73
C ASP A 6 3.62 16.66 -20.22
N LEU A 7 3.45 17.82 -19.61
CA LEU A 7 3.60 18.01 -18.18
C LEU A 7 2.58 17.16 -17.40
N VAL A 8 1.33 17.15 -17.82
CA VAL A 8 0.27 16.35 -17.18
C VAL A 8 0.60 14.86 -17.26
N THR A 9 1.05 14.38 -18.42
CA THR A 9 1.44 12.98 -18.61
C THR A 9 2.60 12.61 -17.69
N ASP A 10 3.64 13.43 -17.62
CA ASP A 10 4.80 13.17 -16.78
C ASP A 10 4.47 13.20 -15.29
N LEU A 11 3.65 14.14 -14.84
CA LEU A 11 3.23 14.24 -13.45
C LEU A 11 2.31 13.07 -13.05
N LYS A 12 1.44 12.64 -13.94
CA LYS A 12 0.60 11.45 -13.68
C LYS A 12 1.46 10.19 -13.56
N ALA A 13 2.46 10.01 -14.41
CA ALA A 13 3.39 8.89 -14.34
C ALA A 13 4.18 8.93 -13.02
N TYR A 14 4.63 10.09 -12.60
CA TYR A 14 5.31 10.29 -11.32
C TYR A 14 4.39 9.92 -10.15
N ALA A 15 3.14 10.37 -10.19
CA ALA A 15 2.16 10.06 -9.14
C ALA A 15 1.83 8.56 -9.09
N ALA A 16 1.71 7.89 -10.23
CA ALA A 16 1.47 6.46 -10.31
C ALA A 16 2.65 5.65 -9.73
N ASP A 17 3.88 6.06 -10.02
CA ASP A 17 5.08 5.46 -9.44
C ASP A 17 5.13 5.68 -7.92
N LYS A 18 4.81 6.88 -7.46
CA LYS A 18 4.77 7.21 -6.03
C LYS A 18 3.73 6.37 -5.30
N ARG A 19 2.52 6.21 -5.89
CA ARG A 19 1.49 5.31 -5.37
C ARG A 19 2.01 3.89 -5.22
N TRP A 20 2.65 3.37 -6.26
CA TRP A 20 3.18 2.00 -6.25
C TRP A 20 4.24 1.82 -5.17
N ARG A 21 5.18 2.76 -5.04
CA ARG A 21 6.23 2.70 -4.01
C ARG A 21 5.65 2.72 -2.60
N LYS A 22 4.61 3.53 -2.38
CA LYS A 22 3.90 3.55 -1.10
C LYS A 22 3.18 2.23 -0.85
N GLU A 23 2.50 1.70 -1.85
CA GLU A 23 1.74 0.46 -1.74
C GLU A 23 2.65 -0.71 -1.32
N VAL A 24 3.82 -0.84 -1.93
CA VAL A 24 4.75 -1.96 -1.69
C VAL A 24 5.79 -1.67 -0.60
N GLY A 25 5.75 -0.50 0.00
CA GLY A 25 6.76 -0.04 0.96
C GLY A 25 6.67 -0.64 2.35
N GLY A 26 5.64 -1.43 2.63
CA GLY A 26 5.43 -2.03 3.94
C GLY A 26 4.63 -1.16 4.89
N ILE A 27 4.10 -1.79 5.92
CA ILE A 27 3.37 -1.13 7.03
C ILE A 27 3.78 -1.77 8.36
N VAL A 28 3.39 -1.15 9.46
CA VAL A 28 3.57 -1.72 10.80
C VAL A 28 2.20 -1.96 11.40
N VAL A 29 1.94 -3.17 11.88
CA VAL A 29 0.67 -3.55 12.52
C VAL A 29 0.98 -4.09 13.90
N ASN A 30 0.51 -3.41 14.94
CA ASN A 30 0.75 -3.80 16.35
C ASN A 30 2.24 -4.04 16.64
N GLY A 31 3.10 -3.18 16.13
CA GLY A 31 4.55 -3.27 16.30
C GLY A 31 5.25 -4.28 15.38
N VAL A 32 4.53 -5.01 14.55
CA VAL A 32 5.10 -5.99 13.62
C VAL A 32 5.25 -5.38 12.22
N PRO A 33 6.49 -5.29 11.68
CA PRO A 33 6.70 -4.83 10.31
C PRO A 33 6.17 -5.85 9.30
N ILE A 34 5.24 -5.41 8.45
CA ILE A 34 4.58 -6.26 7.44
C ILE A 34 5.00 -5.80 6.06
N ALA A 35 5.58 -6.70 5.28
CA ALA A 35 5.89 -6.46 3.88
C ALA A 35 4.61 -6.42 3.05
N THR A 36 4.52 -5.49 2.11
CA THR A 36 3.34 -5.28 1.26
C THR A 36 3.67 -5.37 -0.24
N ASP A 37 4.75 -6.03 -0.61
CA ASP A 37 5.02 -6.40 -1.98
C ASP A 37 3.99 -7.42 -2.50
N ASP A 38 3.92 -7.65 -3.79
CA ASP A 38 2.86 -8.47 -4.39
C ASP A 38 2.83 -9.89 -3.83
N ARG A 39 3.99 -10.51 -3.66
CA ARG A 39 4.06 -11.86 -3.09
C ARG A 39 3.58 -11.88 -1.64
N SER A 40 4.01 -10.93 -0.82
CA SER A 40 3.62 -10.84 0.58
C SER A 40 2.12 -10.61 0.71
N LYS A 41 1.53 -9.75 -0.13
CA LYS A 41 0.07 -9.54 -0.14
C LYS A 41 -0.69 -10.82 -0.48
N GLN A 42 -0.20 -11.62 -1.43
CA GLN A 42 -0.81 -12.92 -1.77
C GLN A 42 -0.73 -13.90 -0.59
N MET A 43 0.40 -13.96 0.10
CA MET A 43 0.56 -14.81 1.28
C MET A 43 -0.37 -14.41 2.42
N ILE A 44 -0.52 -13.10 2.64
CA ILE A 44 -1.45 -12.56 3.65
C ILE A 44 -2.88 -12.94 3.32
N MET A 45 -3.29 -12.85 2.06
CA MET A 45 -4.64 -13.24 1.65
C MET A 45 -4.88 -14.73 1.81
N GLY A 46 -3.89 -15.58 1.50
CA GLY A 46 -3.97 -17.01 1.74
C GLY A 46 -4.12 -17.35 3.22
N ALA A 47 -3.32 -16.71 4.07
CA ALA A 47 -3.40 -16.87 5.51
C ALA A 47 -4.76 -16.41 6.07
N ARG A 48 -5.32 -15.33 5.53
CA ARG A 48 -6.66 -14.83 5.90
C ARG A 48 -7.74 -15.86 5.61
N LEU A 49 -7.71 -16.50 4.45
CA LEU A 49 -8.67 -17.55 4.12
C LEU A 49 -8.62 -18.71 5.13
N ALA A 50 -7.43 -19.13 5.52
CA ALA A 50 -7.27 -20.17 6.55
C ALA A 50 -7.77 -19.70 7.92
N ALA A 51 -7.50 -18.45 8.29
CA ALA A 51 -7.94 -17.86 9.56
C ALA A 51 -9.47 -17.71 9.63
N GLU A 52 -10.13 -17.39 8.53
CA GLU A 52 -11.59 -17.31 8.47
C GLU A 52 -12.25 -18.69 8.56
N ALA A 53 -11.59 -19.71 8.02
CA ALA A 53 -12.10 -21.08 8.06
C ALA A 53 -11.93 -21.75 9.43
N ASP A 54 -10.91 -21.34 10.22
CA ASP A 54 -10.60 -21.95 11.51
C ASP A 54 -10.15 -20.88 12.52
N PRO A 55 -10.96 -20.56 13.53
CA PRO A 55 -10.60 -19.59 14.56
C PRO A 55 -9.41 -20.01 15.43
N ASN A 56 -9.02 -21.28 15.40
CA ASN A 56 -7.85 -21.80 16.10
C ASN A 56 -6.59 -21.82 15.20
N PHE A 57 -6.69 -21.37 13.97
CA PHE A 57 -5.55 -21.28 13.05
C PHE A 57 -4.44 -20.43 13.64
N THR A 58 -3.21 -20.93 13.55
CA THR A 58 -1.99 -20.16 13.85
C THR A 58 -0.99 -20.39 12.75
N THR A 59 -0.10 -19.42 12.54
CA THR A 59 0.96 -19.55 11.55
C THR A 59 2.23 -18.85 12.03
N PRO A 60 3.41 -19.44 11.81
CA PRO A 60 4.66 -18.69 11.92
C PRO A 60 4.70 -17.66 10.79
N TRP A 61 5.20 -16.47 11.11
CA TRP A 61 5.29 -15.37 10.18
C TRP A 61 6.66 -14.72 10.27
N VAL A 62 7.32 -14.56 9.13
CA VAL A 62 8.59 -13.82 9.06
C VAL A 62 8.26 -12.38 8.69
N ALA A 63 8.52 -11.48 9.62
CA ALA A 63 8.26 -10.06 9.44
C ALA A 63 9.29 -9.43 8.48
N ASN A 64 9.01 -8.19 8.06
CA ASN A 64 9.87 -7.47 7.11
C ASN A 64 11.29 -7.20 7.66
N ASP A 65 11.47 -7.23 8.97
CA ASP A 65 12.77 -7.12 9.64
C ASP A 65 13.44 -8.48 9.92
N ASN A 66 12.91 -9.57 9.33
CA ASN A 66 13.33 -10.95 9.52
C ASN A 66 13.06 -11.54 10.92
N SER A 67 12.36 -10.83 11.80
CA SER A 67 11.89 -11.42 13.05
C SER A 67 10.77 -12.43 12.79
N VAL A 68 10.71 -13.48 13.63
CA VAL A 68 9.70 -14.54 13.49
C VAL A 68 8.64 -14.37 14.58
N HIS A 69 7.38 -14.36 14.16
CA HIS A 69 6.23 -14.21 15.03
C HIS A 69 5.28 -15.39 14.81
N THR A 70 4.59 -15.83 15.86
CA THR A 70 3.45 -16.75 15.71
C THR A 70 2.18 -15.90 15.75
N LEU A 71 1.42 -15.94 14.68
CA LEU A 71 0.19 -15.16 14.53
C LEU A 71 -1.02 -16.04 14.75
N SER A 72 -1.98 -15.56 15.54
CA SER A 72 -3.30 -16.16 15.70
C SER A 72 -4.19 -15.82 14.49
N ALA A 73 -5.32 -16.52 14.36
CA ALA A 73 -6.31 -16.22 13.32
C ALA A 73 -6.78 -14.76 13.39
N ALA A 74 -7.07 -14.25 14.59
CA ALA A 74 -7.50 -12.87 14.77
C ALA A 74 -6.42 -11.88 14.36
N GLU A 75 -5.15 -12.16 14.67
CA GLU A 75 -4.03 -11.32 14.27
C GLU A 75 -3.83 -11.29 12.75
N VAL A 76 -3.95 -12.45 12.10
CA VAL A 76 -3.89 -12.56 10.64
C VAL A 76 -4.99 -11.73 9.98
N ILE A 77 -6.21 -11.78 10.48
CA ILE A 77 -7.34 -10.99 9.97
C ILE A 77 -7.07 -9.51 10.15
N ALA A 78 -6.59 -9.09 11.33
CA ALA A 78 -6.27 -7.68 11.60
C ALA A 78 -5.18 -7.16 10.66
N ILE A 79 -4.13 -7.96 10.42
CA ILE A 79 -3.05 -7.61 9.47
C ILE A 79 -3.61 -7.47 8.06
N SER A 80 -4.44 -8.41 7.61
CA SER A 80 -5.02 -8.36 6.27
C SER A 80 -5.93 -7.14 6.08
N ASN A 81 -6.71 -6.77 7.10
CA ASN A 81 -7.52 -5.56 7.07
C ASN A 81 -6.65 -4.29 6.97
N ALA A 82 -5.55 -4.25 7.72
CA ALA A 82 -4.61 -3.11 7.67
C ALA A 82 -3.93 -2.99 6.30
N VAL A 83 -3.52 -4.12 5.71
CA VAL A 83 -2.94 -4.14 4.36
C VAL A 83 -3.95 -3.66 3.32
N LEU A 84 -5.19 -4.13 3.39
CA LEU A 84 -6.24 -3.70 2.47
C LEU A 84 -6.50 -2.20 2.59
N ALA A 85 -6.59 -1.67 3.81
CA ALA A 85 -6.76 -0.24 4.05
C ALA A 85 -5.58 0.58 3.53
N HIS A 86 -4.36 0.09 3.70
CA HIS A 86 -3.16 0.74 3.18
C HIS A 86 -3.18 0.82 1.65
N VAL A 87 -3.46 -0.28 0.97
CA VAL A 87 -3.55 -0.32 -0.50
C VAL A 87 -4.66 0.60 -1.00
N ALA A 88 -5.85 0.51 -0.40
CA ALA A 88 -6.98 1.36 -0.76
C ALA A 88 -6.67 2.85 -0.55
N GLY A 89 -5.96 3.18 0.53
CA GLY A 89 -5.51 4.55 0.81
C GLY A 89 -4.55 5.09 -0.24
N CYS A 90 -3.62 4.28 -0.71
CA CYS A 90 -2.70 4.67 -1.78
C CYS A 90 -3.45 4.97 -3.09
N PHE A 91 -4.41 4.14 -3.47
CA PHE A 91 -5.25 4.38 -4.65
C PHE A 91 -6.15 5.59 -4.48
N ALA A 92 -6.73 5.80 -3.28
CA ALA A 92 -7.56 6.97 -3.00
C ALA A 92 -6.77 8.27 -3.13
N THR A 93 -5.53 8.29 -2.64
CA THR A 93 -4.63 9.45 -2.81
C THR A 93 -4.36 9.72 -4.28
N TYR A 94 -4.06 8.70 -5.07
CA TYR A 94 -3.87 8.86 -6.51
C TYR A 94 -5.14 9.41 -7.18
N ALA A 95 -6.30 8.87 -6.83
CA ALA A 95 -7.59 9.31 -7.38
C ALA A 95 -7.89 10.78 -7.08
N THR A 96 -7.37 11.30 -5.97
CA THR A 96 -7.48 12.74 -5.62
C THR A 96 -6.45 13.57 -6.37
N VAL A 97 -5.23 13.08 -6.49
CA VAL A 97 -4.10 13.80 -7.10
C VAL A 97 -4.27 13.93 -8.62
N ALA A 98 -4.72 12.89 -9.31
CA ALA A 98 -4.80 12.88 -10.77
C ALA A 98 -5.65 14.03 -11.35
N PRO A 99 -6.87 14.30 -10.86
CA PRO A 99 -7.65 15.44 -11.34
C PRO A 99 -6.99 16.79 -11.03
N GLN A 100 -6.27 16.90 -9.90
CA GLN A 100 -5.56 18.14 -9.55
C GLN A 100 -4.36 18.41 -10.47
N ILE A 101 -3.72 17.35 -10.97
CA ILE A 101 -2.69 17.48 -12.01
C ILE A 101 -3.32 17.97 -13.31
N GLU A 102 -4.44 17.40 -13.71
CA GLU A 102 -5.16 17.79 -14.93
C GLU A 102 -5.63 19.24 -14.91
N SER A 103 -6.11 19.71 -13.74
CA SER A 103 -6.59 21.09 -13.58
C SER A 103 -5.48 22.11 -13.40
N GLY A 104 -4.23 21.67 -13.17
CA GLY A 104 -3.11 22.57 -12.88
C GLY A 104 -2.99 22.96 -11.40
N ALA A 105 -3.88 22.48 -10.53
CA ALA A 105 -3.77 22.71 -9.08
C ALA A 105 -2.49 22.07 -8.51
N ILE A 106 -2.08 20.93 -9.05
CA ILE A 106 -0.76 20.33 -8.82
C ILE A 106 0.06 20.54 -10.09
N ALA A 107 1.17 21.25 -9.96
CA ALA A 107 2.04 21.61 -11.07
C ALA A 107 3.47 21.09 -10.92
N GLY A 108 3.80 20.37 -9.87
CA GLY A 108 5.15 19.84 -9.62
C GLY A 108 5.17 18.62 -8.73
N ALA A 109 6.29 17.89 -8.81
CA ALA A 109 6.51 16.64 -8.07
C ALA A 109 6.46 16.82 -6.54
N ALA A 110 6.93 17.97 -6.02
CA ALA A 110 6.92 18.23 -4.58
C ALA A 110 5.50 18.22 -3.99
N GLN A 111 4.52 18.70 -4.74
CA GLN A 111 3.12 18.70 -4.32
C GLN A 111 2.56 17.25 -4.30
N ILE A 112 3.00 16.41 -5.24
CA ILE A 112 2.63 15.00 -5.27
C ILE A 112 3.25 14.27 -4.08
N ASP A 113 4.53 14.50 -3.80
CA ASP A 113 5.20 13.90 -2.64
C ASP A 113 4.49 14.26 -1.33
N ALA A 114 4.08 15.53 -1.19
CA ALA A 114 3.35 15.99 -0.01
C ALA A 114 2.00 15.28 0.14
N ALA A 115 1.28 15.03 -0.97
CA ALA A 115 -0.02 14.35 -0.94
C ALA A 115 0.09 12.89 -0.49
N PHE A 116 1.17 12.22 -0.84
CA PHE A 116 1.39 10.82 -0.43
C PHE A 116 2.04 10.68 0.97
N GLY A 117 2.52 11.76 1.52
CA GLY A 117 3.11 11.79 2.87
C GLY A 117 4.58 11.44 2.95
#